data_3ca97b7a254516dd0424b6608677c11d
#
_entry.id   3ca97b7a254516dd0424b6608677c11d
#
_cell.length_a   1.000
_cell.length_b   1.000
_cell.length_c   1.000
_cell.angle_alpha   90.00
_cell.angle_beta   90.00
_cell.angle_gamma   90.00
#
_symmetry.space_group_name_H-M   'P 1'
#
loop_
_entity.id
_entity.type
_entity.pdbx_description
1 polymer ?
#
loop_
_entity_poly.entity_id
_entity_poly.type
_entity_poly.pdbx_seq_one_letter_code
_entity_poly.pdbx_strand_id
1 'polypeptide(L)'
;TFAPYFEGMPQAGYTPAFVEENELKVTVPDLDDKAVRLALKSHPMWKEFDGRCISCGACTVACSTCTCFTTRDVIYGDNPEVGERRRVTASCQIAGFDQMAGQREFRSTAGERMRYKVLHKFHDYKARFGEGHMCVGCGRCTHRCPELISISATVNKVNAAVNEIKAGLAQQ
;
A
#
# COMPACT_ATOMS: atom_id res chain seq x y z
N THR A 1 15.43 24.93 14.16
CA THR A 1 16.30 25.25 13.02
C THR A 1 17.68 24.64 13.29
N PHE A 2 18.28 23.99 12.31
CA PHE A 2 19.59 23.33 12.45
C PHE A 2 20.77 24.27 12.10
N ALA A 3 20.49 25.53 11.75
CA ALA A 3 21.50 26.50 11.33
C ALA A 3 22.74 26.58 12.24
N PRO A 4 22.62 26.58 13.59
CA PRO A 4 23.81 26.65 14.43
C PRO A 4 24.79 25.49 14.30
N TYR A 5 24.30 24.32 13.83
CA TYR A 5 25.15 23.12 13.64
C TYR A 5 26.02 23.19 12.38
N PHE A 6 25.72 24.13 11.48
CA PHE A 6 26.43 24.32 10.21
C PHE A 6 27.28 25.61 10.19
N GLU A 7 27.29 26.36 11.30
CA GLU A 7 28.12 27.56 11.43
C GLU A 7 29.58 27.22 11.34
N GLY A 8 30.30 27.87 10.43
CA GLY A 8 31.72 27.62 10.19
C GLY A 8 32.06 26.40 9.33
N MET A 9 31.09 25.64 8.85
CA MET A 9 31.34 24.54 7.91
C MET A 9 31.61 25.08 6.50
N PRO A 10 32.57 24.48 5.75
CA PRO A 10 32.81 24.85 4.37
C PRO A 10 31.55 24.57 3.53
N GLN A 11 31.10 25.57 2.79
CA GLN A 11 29.99 25.42 1.86
C GLN A 11 30.52 24.82 0.56
N ALA A 12 29.98 23.64 0.18
CA ALA A 12 30.19 23.07 -1.15
C ALA A 12 28.99 23.39 -2.02
N GLY A 13 29.25 23.88 -3.23
CA GLY A 13 28.21 24.03 -4.23
C GLY A 13 27.67 22.65 -4.61
N TYR A 14 26.35 22.44 -4.49
CA TYR A 14 25.66 21.23 -4.92
C TYR A 14 24.59 21.59 -5.93
N THR A 15 24.68 21.03 -7.12
CA THR A 15 23.64 21.11 -8.13
C THR A 15 22.92 19.77 -8.14
N PRO A 16 21.66 19.71 -7.70
CA PRO A 16 20.91 18.44 -7.73
C PRO A 16 20.72 17.98 -9.18
N ALA A 17 21.05 16.72 -9.44
CA ALA A 17 20.69 16.06 -10.70
C ALA A 17 19.29 15.45 -10.56
N PHE A 18 18.35 15.88 -11.36
CA PHE A 18 17.02 15.35 -11.40
C PHE A 18 16.86 14.40 -12.58
N VAL A 19 16.10 13.33 -12.37
CA VAL A 19 15.66 12.45 -13.46
C VAL A 19 14.46 13.12 -14.11
N GLU A 20 14.63 13.60 -15.34
CA GLU A 20 13.56 14.28 -16.09
C GLU A 20 12.47 13.31 -16.51
N GLU A 21 12.83 12.08 -16.89
CA GLU A 21 11.89 11.05 -17.30
C GLU A 21 12.30 9.67 -16.74
N ASN A 22 11.33 8.95 -16.18
CA ASN A 22 11.56 7.58 -15.70
C ASN A 22 11.44 6.57 -16.86
N GLU A 23 12.32 5.58 -16.90
CA GLU A 23 12.24 4.47 -17.85
C GLU A 23 10.90 3.71 -17.72
N LEU A 24 10.44 3.55 -16.49
CA LEU A 24 9.20 2.85 -16.20
C LEU A 24 8.02 3.81 -16.09
N LYS A 25 7.15 3.78 -17.10
CA LYS A 25 5.91 4.58 -17.10
C LYS A 25 4.81 3.87 -16.30
N VAL A 26 4.22 4.59 -15.35
CA VAL A 26 3.12 4.10 -14.52
C VAL A 26 1.91 4.98 -14.73
N THR A 27 0.80 4.36 -15.15
CA THR A 27 -0.48 5.06 -15.28
C THR A 27 -1.34 4.75 -14.06
N VAL A 28 -1.61 5.78 -13.26
CA VAL A 28 -2.52 5.65 -12.10
C VAL A 28 -3.95 5.50 -12.63
N PRO A 29 -4.67 4.43 -12.23
CA PRO A 29 -6.01 4.19 -12.72
C PRO A 29 -6.98 5.26 -12.20
N ASP A 30 -7.91 5.69 -13.05
CA ASP A 30 -9.04 6.49 -12.64
C ASP A 30 -10.11 5.61 -11.99
N LEU A 31 -10.29 5.80 -10.69
CA LEU A 31 -11.18 5.03 -9.82
C LEU A 31 -12.30 5.90 -9.23
N ASP A 32 -12.61 7.03 -9.80
CA ASP A 32 -13.61 7.97 -9.26
C ASP A 32 -15.05 7.43 -9.47
N ASP A 33 -15.28 6.61 -10.50
CA ASP A 33 -16.58 5.96 -10.74
C ASP A 33 -16.82 4.77 -9.80
N LYS A 34 -17.96 4.80 -9.10
CA LYS A 34 -18.37 3.74 -8.17
C LYS A 34 -18.66 2.40 -8.87
N ALA A 35 -19.27 2.42 -10.07
CA ALA A 35 -19.59 1.19 -10.81
C ALA A 35 -18.30 0.48 -11.23
N VAL A 36 -17.31 1.24 -11.72
CA VAL A 36 -15.98 0.73 -12.06
C VAL A 36 -15.30 0.10 -10.84
N ARG A 37 -15.34 0.75 -9.67
CA ARG A 37 -14.75 0.20 -8.45
C ARG A 37 -15.41 -1.10 -8.00
N LEU A 38 -16.74 -1.18 -8.09
CA LEU A 38 -17.48 -2.39 -7.72
C LEU A 38 -17.13 -3.55 -8.65
N ALA A 39 -17.08 -3.31 -9.97
CA ALA A 39 -16.67 -4.32 -10.94
C ALA A 39 -15.20 -4.75 -10.74
N LEU A 40 -14.30 -3.80 -10.51
CA LEU A 40 -12.90 -4.07 -10.25
C LEU A 40 -12.68 -4.94 -9.00
N LYS A 41 -13.55 -4.80 -7.98
CA LYS A 41 -13.49 -5.62 -6.77
C LYS A 41 -13.54 -7.13 -7.07
N SER A 42 -14.34 -7.53 -8.05
CA SER A 42 -14.53 -8.91 -8.45
C SER A 42 -13.70 -9.32 -9.68
N HIS A 43 -12.86 -8.43 -10.19
CA HIS A 43 -12.09 -8.67 -11.40
C HIS A 43 -11.09 -9.82 -11.22
N PRO A 44 -11.00 -10.76 -12.19
CA PRO A 44 -10.20 -11.98 -12.07
C PRO A 44 -8.68 -11.72 -11.97
N MET A 45 -8.19 -10.54 -12.35
CA MET A 45 -6.78 -10.18 -12.24
C MET A 45 -6.20 -10.38 -10.82
N TRP A 46 -7.04 -10.24 -9.79
CA TRP A 46 -6.60 -10.39 -8.40
C TRP A 46 -6.20 -11.82 -8.04
N LYS A 47 -6.78 -12.82 -8.72
CA LYS A 47 -6.47 -14.24 -8.48
C LYS A 47 -5.02 -14.61 -8.80
N GLU A 48 -4.35 -13.85 -9.68
CA GLU A 48 -2.92 -14.05 -9.94
C GLU A 48 -2.09 -14.01 -8.66
N PHE A 49 -2.47 -13.16 -7.72
CA PHE A 49 -1.74 -12.98 -6.47
C PHE A 49 -1.97 -14.09 -5.46
N ASP A 50 -3.04 -14.87 -5.59
CA ASP A 50 -3.29 -16.04 -4.73
C ASP A 50 -2.20 -17.10 -4.88
N GLY A 51 -1.66 -17.26 -6.09
CA GLY A 51 -0.55 -18.19 -6.34
C GLY A 51 0.86 -17.58 -6.25
N ARG A 52 0.97 -16.24 -6.34
CA ARG A 52 2.27 -15.55 -6.36
C ARG A 52 2.67 -14.94 -5.03
N CYS A 53 1.72 -14.42 -4.25
CA CYS A 53 2.03 -13.71 -3.02
C CYS A 53 2.07 -14.65 -1.83
N ILE A 54 3.24 -14.85 -1.24
CA ILE A 54 3.43 -15.68 -0.04
C ILE A 54 2.97 -15.01 1.26
N SER A 55 2.34 -13.86 1.18
CA SER A 55 1.78 -13.13 2.34
C SER A 55 2.79 -12.79 3.45
N CYS A 56 4.05 -12.59 3.11
CA CYS A 56 5.13 -12.32 4.08
C CYS A 56 5.09 -10.91 4.71
N GLY A 57 4.33 -9.98 4.14
CA GLY A 57 4.21 -8.61 4.67
C GLY A 57 5.39 -7.68 4.39
N ALA A 58 6.49 -8.13 3.80
CA ALA A 58 7.71 -7.34 3.57
C ALA A 58 7.44 -6.02 2.80
N CYS A 59 6.54 -6.06 1.82
CA CYS A 59 6.16 -4.90 1.03
C CYS A 59 5.40 -3.82 1.84
N THR A 60 4.79 -4.18 2.96
CA THR A 60 4.12 -3.25 3.88
C THR A 60 5.13 -2.65 4.85
N VAL A 61 5.97 -3.49 5.44
CA VAL A 61 7.01 -3.06 6.40
C VAL A 61 8.03 -2.14 5.74
N ALA A 62 8.40 -2.39 4.48
CA ALA A 62 9.35 -1.56 3.73
C ALA A 62 8.76 -0.23 3.24
N CYS A 63 7.44 -0.04 3.29
CA CYS A 63 6.77 1.13 2.73
C CYS A 63 6.80 2.31 3.70
N SER A 64 7.44 3.40 3.31
CA SER A 64 7.56 4.63 4.12
C SER A 64 6.22 5.31 4.41
N THR A 65 5.21 5.08 3.57
CA THR A 65 3.86 5.66 3.74
C THR A 65 2.86 4.67 4.33
N CYS A 66 3.31 3.50 4.81
CA CYS A 66 2.39 2.52 5.41
C CYS A 66 2.03 2.93 6.83
N THR A 67 0.74 2.89 7.13
CA THR A 67 0.17 3.20 8.45
C THR A 67 -0.52 1.99 9.09
N CYS A 68 -0.31 0.78 8.55
CA CYS A 68 -0.89 -0.44 9.12
C CYS A 68 -0.34 -0.71 10.51
N PHE A 69 -1.22 -0.93 11.47
CA PHE A 69 -0.88 -1.24 12.84
C PHE A 69 -1.87 -2.25 13.44
N THR A 70 -1.44 -2.86 14.50
CA THR A 70 -2.32 -3.58 15.44
C THR A 70 -2.04 -3.08 16.86
N THR A 71 -2.85 -3.49 17.80
CA THR A 71 -2.65 -3.18 19.22
C THR A 71 -2.22 -4.43 19.96
N ARG A 72 -1.35 -4.25 20.94
CA ARG A 72 -0.89 -5.31 21.84
C ARG A 72 -1.04 -4.82 23.27
N ASP A 73 -1.75 -5.59 24.08
CA ASP A 73 -1.87 -5.31 25.51
C ASP A 73 -0.65 -5.88 26.25
N VAL A 74 -0.06 -5.07 27.08
CA VAL A 74 1.09 -5.41 27.94
C VAL A 74 0.67 -5.18 29.37
N ILE A 75 0.52 -6.26 30.14
CA ILE A 75 0.25 -6.20 31.58
C ILE A 75 1.58 -6.20 32.31
N TYR A 76 1.75 -5.32 33.27
CA TYR A 76 3.00 -5.23 34.04
C TYR A 76 3.07 -6.35 35.06
N GLY A 77 4.23 -7.03 35.10
CA GLY A 77 4.42 -8.20 35.96
C GLY A 77 4.47 -7.86 37.45
N ASP A 78 4.84 -6.64 37.78
CA ASP A 78 4.94 -6.10 39.14
C ASP A 78 3.59 -5.52 39.64
N ASN A 79 2.69 -5.18 38.74
CA ASN A 79 1.33 -4.74 39.08
C ASN A 79 0.34 -5.20 37.99
N PRO A 80 -0.33 -6.34 38.17
CA PRO A 80 -1.24 -6.90 37.18
C PRO A 80 -2.53 -6.10 36.98
N GLU A 81 -2.83 -5.12 37.84
CA GLU A 81 -3.96 -4.20 37.66
C GLU A 81 -3.63 -3.03 36.74
N VAL A 82 -2.37 -2.87 36.37
CA VAL A 82 -1.88 -1.81 35.50
C VAL A 82 -1.28 -2.41 34.22
N GLY A 83 -1.65 -1.84 33.12
CA GLY A 83 -1.14 -2.24 31.80
C GLY A 83 -1.24 -1.10 30.82
N GLU A 84 -0.71 -1.35 29.62
CA GLU A 84 -0.78 -0.43 28.51
C GLU A 84 -1.22 -1.13 27.24
N ARG A 85 -1.88 -0.41 26.36
CA ARG A 85 -2.18 -0.86 25.00
C ARG A 85 -1.21 -0.20 24.03
N ARG A 86 -0.24 -0.97 23.55
CA ARG A 86 0.76 -0.52 22.58
C ARG A 86 0.26 -0.64 21.16
N ARG A 87 0.49 0.40 20.38
CA ARG A 87 0.35 0.36 18.94
C ARG A 87 1.64 -0.17 18.33
N VAL A 88 1.57 -1.28 17.60
CA VAL A 88 2.71 -1.93 16.95
C VAL A 88 2.49 -2.03 15.44
N THR A 89 3.58 -1.97 14.66
CA THR A 89 3.51 -2.10 13.21
C THR A 89 2.93 -3.45 12.83
N ALA A 90 2.04 -3.44 11.84
CA ALA A 90 1.41 -4.64 11.30
C ALA A 90 1.37 -4.57 9.77
N SER A 91 0.87 -5.60 9.12
CA SER A 91 0.81 -5.67 7.67
C SER A 91 -0.54 -6.16 7.17
N CYS A 92 -1.16 -5.36 6.31
CA CYS A 92 -2.40 -5.75 5.62
C CYS A 92 -2.22 -6.92 4.64
N GLN A 93 -0.98 -7.38 4.41
CA GLN A 93 -0.68 -8.53 3.55
C GLN A 93 -0.59 -9.85 4.32
N ILE A 94 -0.57 -9.80 5.65
CA ILE A 94 -0.54 -11.01 6.49
C ILE A 94 -1.98 -11.47 6.73
N ALA A 95 -2.22 -12.77 6.65
CA ALA A 95 -3.50 -13.36 7.01
C ALA A 95 -3.85 -13.04 8.47
N GLY A 96 -5.12 -12.84 8.76
CA GLY A 96 -5.59 -12.48 10.10
C GLY A 96 -5.46 -10.99 10.44
N PHE A 97 -4.86 -10.15 9.60
CA PHE A 97 -4.72 -8.71 9.89
C PHE A 97 -6.07 -8.01 10.14
N ASP A 98 -7.10 -8.41 9.42
CA ASP A 98 -8.46 -7.87 9.52
C ASP A 98 -9.45 -8.85 10.17
N GLN A 99 -8.93 -9.80 10.93
CA GLN A 99 -9.73 -10.76 11.65
C GLN A 99 -10.55 -10.08 12.75
N MET A 100 -11.83 -10.37 12.75
CA MET A 100 -12.79 -9.90 13.74
C MET A 100 -13.16 -11.02 14.73
N ALA A 101 -13.96 -10.66 15.73
CA ALA A 101 -14.56 -11.62 16.63
C ALA A 101 -15.28 -12.74 15.85
N GLY A 102 -15.15 -13.98 16.31
CA GLY A 102 -15.66 -15.16 15.59
C GLY A 102 -14.78 -15.59 14.42
N GLN A 103 -13.52 -15.16 14.38
CA GLN A 103 -12.51 -15.53 13.35
C GLN A 103 -12.90 -15.16 11.91
N ARG A 104 -13.77 -14.21 11.74
CA ARG A 104 -14.19 -13.74 10.41
C ARG A 104 -13.17 -12.79 9.83
N GLU A 105 -12.64 -13.11 8.66
CA GLU A 105 -11.77 -12.25 7.87
C GLU A 105 -12.51 -11.61 6.71
N PHE A 106 -12.20 -10.34 6.40
CA PHE A 106 -12.74 -9.65 5.22
C PHE A 106 -11.93 -9.90 3.96
N ARG A 107 -10.66 -10.28 4.13
CA ARG A 107 -9.68 -10.50 3.05
C ARG A 107 -8.94 -11.80 3.29
N SER A 108 -9.59 -12.90 2.96
CA SER A 108 -9.11 -14.26 3.21
C SER A 108 -8.00 -14.69 2.25
N THR A 109 -7.98 -14.15 1.01
CA THR A 109 -6.99 -14.53 0.00
C THR A 109 -5.89 -13.48 -0.19
N ALA A 110 -4.76 -13.88 -0.75
CA ALA A 110 -3.65 -12.96 -1.04
C ALA A 110 -4.04 -11.93 -2.11
N GLY A 111 -4.86 -12.31 -3.07
CA GLY A 111 -5.41 -11.40 -4.09
C GLY A 111 -6.30 -10.31 -3.48
N GLU A 112 -7.16 -10.66 -2.54
CA GLU A 112 -7.98 -9.69 -1.83
C GLU A 112 -7.15 -8.73 -0.99
N ARG A 113 -6.10 -9.21 -0.33
CA ARG A 113 -5.16 -8.37 0.41
C ARG A 113 -4.36 -7.46 -0.52
N MET A 114 -3.93 -7.96 -1.69
CA MET A 114 -3.24 -7.15 -2.69
C MET A 114 -4.18 -6.07 -3.26
N ARG A 115 -5.42 -6.42 -3.58
CA ARG A 115 -6.45 -5.46 -3.96
C ARG A 115 -6.59 -4.33 -2.94
N TYR A 116 -6.76 -4.68 -1.68
CA TYR A 116 -6.84 -3.69 -0.60
C TYR A 116 -5.61 -2.78 -0.56
N LYS A 117 -4.41 -3.34 -0.61
CA LYS A 117 -3.16 -2.57 -0.60
C LYS A 117 -3.10 -1.55 -1.73
N VAL A 118 -3.45 -1.96 -2.95
CA VAL A 118 -3.41 -1.09 -4.13
C VAL A 118 -4.49 -0.01 -4.04
N LEU A 119 -5.73 -0.40 -3.82
CA LEU A 119 -6.84 0.54 -3.75
C LEU A 119 -6.68 1.54 -2.60
N HIS A 120 -6.21 1.08 -1.44
CA HIS A 120 -5.93 1.96 -0.31
C HIS A 120 -4.94 3.09 -0.65
N LYS A 121 -3.92 2.79 -1.47
CA LYS A 121 -2.90 3.78 -1.84
C LYS A 121 -3.31 4.70 -2.98
N PHE A 122 -4.06 4.19 -3.94
CA PHE A 122 -4.33 4.91 -5.19
C PHE A 122 -5.76 5.45 -5.29
N HIS A 123 -6.69 5.00 -4.45
CA HIS A 123 -8.06 5.47 -4.40
C HIS A 123 -8.46 5.99 -3.02
N ASP A 124 -8.41 5.15 -1.96
CA ASP A 124 -9.02 5.48 -0.68
C ASP A 124 -8.35 6.69 -0.02
N TYR A 125 -7.05 6.84 -0.20
CA TYR A 125 -6.30 8.00 0.29
C TYR A 125 -6.78 9.28 -0.40
N LYS A 126 -6.88 9.27 -1.74
CA LYS A 126 -7.40 10.39 -2.51
C LYS A 126 -8.83 10.75 -2.09
N ALA A 127 -9.70 9.73 -1.99
CA ALA A 127 -11.09 9.92 -1.60
C ALA A 127 -11.25 10.53 -0.19
N ARG A 128 -10.32 10.21 0.72
CA ARG A 128 -10.38 10.67 2.11
C ARG A 128 -9.75 12.05 2.33
N PHE A 129 -8.65 12.34 1.65
CA PHE A 129 -7.82 13.52 1.94
C PHE A 129 -7.82 14.56 0.82
N GLY A 130 -8.41 14.27 -0.36
CA GLY A 130 -8.38 15.15 -1.52
C GLY A 130 -7.04 15.22 -2.25
N GLU A 131 -6.00 14.58 -1.71
CA GLU A 131 -4.66 14.54 -2.30
C GLU A 131 -4.56 13.43 -3.36
N GLY A 132 -3.53 13.48 -4.23
CA GLY A 132 -3.39 12.59 -5.37
C GLY A 132 -3.39 11.10 -5.02
N HIS A 133 -2.33 10.62 -4.41
CA HIS A 133 -2.24 9.23 -3.93
C HIS A 133 -1.16 9.09 -2.85
N MET A 134 -1.25 8.01 -2.07
CA MET A 134 -0.36 7.75 -0.95
C MET A 134 1.02 7.21 -1.35
N CYS A 135 1.16 6.71 -2.58
CA CYS A 135 2.40 6.11 -3.06
C CYS A 135 3.38 7.18 -3.53
N VAL A 136 4.61 7.17 -3.02
CA VAL A 136 5.69 8.09 -3.40
C VAL A 136 6.65 7.50 -4.45
N GLY A 137 6.31 6.37 -5.06
CA GLY A 137 7.09 5.77 -6.15
C GLY A 137 8.46 5.22 -5.77
N CYS A 138 8.80 5.09 -4.50
CA CYS A 138 10.16 4.76 -4.03
C CYS A 138 10.66 3.33 -4.36
N GLY A 139 9.81 2.44 -4.88
CA GLY A 139 10.17 1.08 -5.31
C GLY A 139 10.51 0.08 -4.20
N ARG A 140 10.62 0.48 -2.93
CA ARG A 140 11.04 -0.41 -1.82
C ARG A 140 10.20 -1.68 -1.70
N CYS A 141 8.89 -1.58 -1.90
CA CYS A 141 7.99 -2.74 -1.82
C CYS A 141 8.25 -3.77 -2.93
N THR A 142 8.64 -3.33 -4.12
CA THR A 142 9.06 -4.20 -5.22
C THR A 142 10.42 -4.85 -4.90
N HIS A 143 11.39 -4.03 -4.48
CA HIS A 143 12.74 -4.50 -4.19
C HIS A 143 12.81 -5.51 -3.02
N ARG A 144 11.95 -5.35 -2.01
CA ARG A 144 11.89 -6.25 -0.85
C ARG A 144 10.98 -7.46 -1.03
N CYS A 145 10.32 -7.58 -2.19
CA CYS A 145 9.42 -8.71 -2.44
C CYS A 145 10.23 -9.94 -2.87
N PRO A 146 10.21 -11.05 -2.11
CA PRO A 146 10.91 -12.29 -2.50
C PRO A 146 10.33 -12.91 -3.78
N GLU A 147 9.05 -12.66 -4.06
CA GLU A 147 8.35 -13.11 -5.27
C GLU A 147 8.42 -12.09 -6.43
N LEU A 148 9.25 -11.08 -6.31
CA LEU A 148 9.47 -10.04 -7.33
C LEU A 148 8.16 -9.40 -7.85
N ILE A 149 7.16 -9.25 -6.99
CA ILE A 149 5.90 -8.58 -7.35
C ILE A 149 6.15 -7.09 -7.47
N SER A 150 6.14 -6.58 -8.70
CA SER A 150 6.31 -5.17 -9.00
C SER A 150 5.04 -4.39 -8.73
N ILE A 151 5.13 -3.33 -7.89
CA ILE A 151 3.98 -2.45 -7.62
C ILE A 151 3.60 -1.64 -8.87
N SER A 152 4.56 -1.18 -9.65
CA SER A 152 4.31 -0.43 -10.88
C SER A 152 3.61 -1.29 -11.94
N ALA A 153 4.06 -2.52 -12.14
CA ALA A 153 3.38 -3.47 -13.03
C ALA A 153 1.96 -3.79 -12.52
N THR A 154 1.79 -3.93 -11.20
CA THR A 154 0.46 -4.14 -10.61
C THR A 154 -0.47 -2.97 -10.87
N VAL A 155 -0.01 -1.72 -10.69
CA VAL A 155 -0.81 -0.52 -10.95
C VAL A 155 -1.19 -0.43 -12.41
N ASN A 156 -0.27 -0.71 -13.33
CA ASN A 156 -0.57 -0.73 -14.77
C ASN A 156 -1.60 -1.82 -15.13
N LYS A 157 -1.53 -3.01 -14.52
CA LYS A 157 -2.56 -4.05 -14.68
C LYS A 157 -3.93 -3.59 -14.17
N VAL A 158 -3.97 -2.88 -13.03
CA VAL A 158 -5.24 -2.30 -12.54
C VAL A 158 -5.78 -1.27 -13.51
N ASN A 159 -4.92 -0.42 -14.08
CA ASN A 159 -5.34 0.55 -15.10
C ASN A 159 -5.91 -0.14 -16.36
N ALA A 160 -5.29 -1.22 -16.83
CA ALA A 160 -5.81 -2.01 -17.95
C ALA A 160 -7.19 -2.60 -17.61
N ALA A 161 -7.35 -3.23 -16.46
CA ALA A 161 -8.63 -3.77 -15.99
C ALA A 161 -9.73 -2.69 -15.86
N VAL A 162 -9.37 -1.50 -15.37
CA VAL A 162 -10.30 -0.36 -15.32
C VAL A 162 -10.77 0.06 -16.71
N ASN A 163 -9.85 0.09 -17.68
CA ASN A 163 -10.20 0.43 -19.07
C ASN A 163 -11.12 -0.64 -19.71
N GLU A 164 -10.87 -1.92 -19.45
CA GLU A 164 -11.75 -3.03 -19.88
C GLU A 164 -13.16 -2.89 -19.29
N ILE A 165 -13.25 -2.62 -17.99
CA ILE A 165 -14.52 -2.42 -17.30
C ILE A 165 -15.28 -1.22 -17.88
N LYS A 166 -14.59 -0.08 -18.08
CA LYS A 166 -15.21 1.12 -18.67
C LYS A 166 -15.74 0.86 -20.07
N ALA A 167 -14.97 0.15 -20.89
CA ALA A 167 -15.42 -0.24 -22.25
C ALA A 167 -16.65 -1.15 -22.20
N GLY A 168 -16.70 -2.11 -21.27
CA GLY A 168 -17.87 -2.98 -21.08
C GLY A 168 -19.10 -2.25 -20.58
N LEU A 169 -18.94 -1.28 -19.68
CA LEU A 169 -20.07 -0.47 -19.18
C LEU A 169 -20.63 0.50 -20.25
N ALA A 170 -19.77 0.99 -21.15
CA ALA A 170 -20.20 1.87 -22.24
C ALA A 170 -20.98 1.18 -23.36
N GLN A 171 -20.98 -0.17 -23.39
CA GLN A 171 -21.73 -0.99 -24.38
C GLN A 171 -23.09 -1.48 -23.86
N GLN A 172 -23.42 -1.18 -22.61
CA GLN A 172 -24.71 -1.49 -21.98
C GLN A 172 -25.65 -0.30 -22.00
#